data_232aa40df99978719a9b436fa6683b33
#
_entry.id   232aa40df99978719a9b436fa6683b33
#
_cell.length_a   1.000
_cell.length_b   1.000
_cell.length_c   1.000
_cell.angle_alpha   90.00
_cell.angle_beta   90.00
_cell.angle_gamma   90.00
#
_symmetry.space_group_name_H-M   'P 1'
#
loop_
_entity.id
_entity.type
_entity.pdbx_description
1 polymer ?
#
loop_
_entity_poly.entity_id
_entity_poly.type
_entity_poly.pdbx_seq_one_letter_code
_entity_poly.pdbx_strand_id
1 'polypeptide(L)'
;MQIVRVYSGDDGESHFEDLSPEEMVEIAKRLGDGDIQLNARPAPSFSDYHTAPRRQYVLHLLGIAEYECADGSKRQLVPGDVLVAEDLTGHGHIARGLGEGQRYILAIPLAEA
;
A
#
# COMPACT_ATOMS: atom_id res chain seq x y z
N MET A 1 14.96 -3.01 -0.51
CA MET A 1 13.66 -2.40 -0.84
C MET A 1 12.68 -3.46 -1.28
N GLN A 2 11.58 -3.59 -0.58
CA GLN A 2 10.48 -4.43 -1.01
C GLN A 2 9.52 -3.59 -1.86
N ILE A 3 8.94 -4.24 -2.88
CA ILE A 3 7.87 -3.63 -3.68
C ILE A 3 6.74 -4.64 -3.67
N VAL A 4 5.67 -4.33 -2.96
CA VAL A 4 4.54 -5.23 -2.76
C VAL A 4 3.30 -4.61 -3.39
N ARG A 5 2.64 -5.39 -4.26
CA ARG A 5 1.35 -5.01 -4.83
C ARG A 5 0.25 -5.64 -4.00
N VAL A 6 -0.75 -4.87 -3.63
CA VAL A 6 -1.99 -5.39 -3.06
C VAL A 6 -3.11 -5.14 -4.05
N TYR A 7 -3.83 -6.20 -4.42
CA TYR A 7 -4.85 -6.13 -5.48
C TYR A 7 -6.08 -6.95 -5.10
N SER A 8 -7.20 -6.60 -5.73
CA SER A 8 -8.47 -7.32 -5.53
C SER A 8 -8.48 -8.60 -6.36
N GLY A 9 -8.66 -9.74 -5.71
CA GLY A 9 -8.81 -11.02 -6.38
C GLY A 9 -10.25 -11.30 -6.81
N ASP A 10 -10.44 -12.34 -7.62
CA ASP A 10 -11.76 -12.77 -8.10
C ASP A 10 -12.62 -13.30 -6.95
N ASP A 11 -12.02 -13.68 -5.85
CA ASP A 11 -12.69 -14.15 -4.63
C ASP A 11 -13.26 -13.01 -3.77
N GLY A 12 -13.09 -11.76 -4.18
CA GLY A 12 -13.53 -10.60 -3.41
C GLY A 12 -12.59 -10.22 -2.29
N GLU A 13 -11.44 -10.87 -2.18
CA GLU A 13 -10.43 -10.61 -1.17
C GLU A 13 -9.20 -9.96 -1.77
N SER A 14 -8.47 -9.20 -0.94
CA SER A 14 -7.18 -8.64 -1.37
C SER A 14 -6.08 -9.69 -1.23
N HIS A 15 -5.11 -9.61 -2.14
CA HIS A 15 -3.95 -10.50 -2.19
C HIS A 15 -2.67 -9.70 -2.41
N PHE A 16 -1.54 -10.27 -1.98
CA PHE A 16 -0.23 -9.66 -2.20
C PHE A 16 0.50 -10.32 -3.36
N GLU A 17 1.29 -9.51 -4.05
CA GLU A 17 2.21 -9.95 -5.09
C GLU A 17 3.51 -9.17 -4.94
N ASP A 18 4.64 -9.86 -4.98
CA ASP A 18 5.93 -9.19 -4.96
C ASP A 18 6.30 -8.76 -6.37
N LEU A 19 6.74 -7.51 -6.52
CA LEU A 19 7.14 -6.96 -7.80
C LEU A 19 8.65 -6.74 -7.87
N SER A 20 9.19 -6.86 -9.08
CA SER A 20 10.56 -6.48 -9.36
C SER A 20 10.68 -4.96 -9.57
N PRO A 21 11.89 -4.38 -9.43
CA PRO A 21 12.08 -2.97 -9.77
C PRO A 21 11.69 -2.65 -11.22
N GLU A 22 11.91 -3.56 -12.15
CA GLU A 22 11.55 -3.38 -13.55
C GLU A 22 10.04 -3.29 -13.74
N GLU A 23 9.27 -4.13 -13.04
CA GLU A 23 7.82 -4.07 -13.04
C GLU A 23 7.32 -2.75 -12.44
N MET A 24 7.97 -2.28 -11.36
CA MET A 24 7.63 -0.99 -10.76
C MET A 24 7.86 0.16 -11.75
N VAL A 25 8.96 0.13 -12.49
CA VAL A 25 9.26 1.17 -13.49
C VAL A 25 8.17 1.21 -14.57
N GLU A 26 7.70 0.06 -15.04
CA GLU A 26 6.64 0.00 -16.04
C GLU A 26 5.34 0.65 -15.52
N ILE A 27 4.96 0.32 -14.29
CA ILE A 27 3.77 0.89 -13.67
C ILE A 27 3.93 2.41 -13.50
N ALA A 28 5.12 2.86 -13.11
CA ALA A 28 5.40 4.27 -12.83
C ALA A 28 5.44 5.17 -14.07
N LYS A 29 5.47 4.60 -15.27
CA LYS A 29 5.46 5.39 -16.51
C LYS A 29 4.18 6.21 -16.68
N ARG A 30 3.12 5.84 -16.00
CA ARG A 30 1.82 6.49 -16.14
C ARG A 30 1.28 6.89 -14.79
N LEU A 31 1.49 8.15 -14.43
CA LEU A 31 0.90 8.73 -13.23
C LEU A 31 -0.57 9.06 -13.48
N GLY A 32 -1.35 8.97 -12.42
CA GLY A 32 -2.76 9.32 -12.45
C GLY A 32 -2.99 10.79 -12.14
N ASP A 33 -4.23 11.21 -12.32
CA ASP A 33 -4.67 12.52 -11.87
C ASP A 33 -4.82 12.53 -10.36
N GLY A 34 -4.68 13.69 -9.77
CA GLY A 34 -4.82 13.90 -8.34
C GLY A 34 -3.51 14.31 -7.69
N ASP A 35 -3.59 14.56 -6.41
CA ASP A 35 -2.48 15.12 -5.65
C ASP A 35 -1.52 14.04 -5.17
N ILE A 36 -0.24 14.41 -5.11
CA ILE A 36 0.74 13.69 -4.31
C ILE A 36 0.49 14.10 -2.86
N GLN A 37 0.35 13.12 -1.98
CA GLN A 37 -0.02 13.35 -0.58
C GLN A 37 1.08 12.87 0.35
N LEU A 38 1.58 13.78 1.20
CA LEU A 38 2.43 13.40 2.31
C LEU A 38 1.53 13.26 3.54
N ASN A 39 1.42 12.06 4.06
CA ASN A 39 0.55 11.77 5.19
C ASN A 39 1.34 11.39 6.43
N ALA A 40 0.98 12.02 7.56
CA ALA A 40 1.47 11.62 8.87
C ALA A 40 0.44 10.68 9.50
N ARG A 41 0.91 9.58 10.05
CA ARG A 41 0.08 8.60 10.75
C ARG A 41 0.68 8.29 12.10
N PRO A 42 -0.11 8.28 13.18
CA PRO A 42 0.44 7.88 14.48
C PRO A 42 0.74 6.38 14.52
N ALA A 43 1.61 5.98 15.44
CA ALA A 43 1.82 4.59 15.78
C ALA A 43 1.80 4.46 17.31
N PRO A 44 1.23 3.39 17.87
CA PRO A 44 0.54 2.32 17.14
C PRO A 44 -0.80 2.78 16.54
N SER A 45 -1.22 2.14 15.47
CA SER A 45 -2.51 2.41 14.85
C SER A 45 -3.08 1.14 14.21
N PHE A 46 -4.40 1.15 14.01
CA PHE A 46 -5.12 0.04 13.39
C PHE A 46 -6.22 0.59 12.49
N SER A 47 -6.25 0.13 11.25
CA SER A 47 -7.35 0.38 10.32
C SER A 47 -7.88 -0.97 9.86
N ASP A 48 -9.15 -1.24 10.19
CA ASP A 48 -9.82 -2.48 9.83
C ASP A 48 -9.97 -2.59 8.31
N TYR A 49 -10.48 -3.70 7.82
CA TYR A 49 -10.60 -3.96 6.39
C TYR A 49 -11.13 -2.74 5.65
N HIS A 50 -10.38 -2.31 4.65
CA HIS A 50 -10.75 -1.20 3.78
C HIS A 50 -10.04 -1.37 2.43
N THR A 51 -10.65 -0.82 1.39
CA THR A 51 -10.07 -0.81 0.06
C THR A 51 -9.16 0.40 -0.12
N ALA A 52 -8.27 0.35 -1.11
CA ALA A 52 -7.48 1.51 -1.48
C ALA A 52 -8.41 2.62 -1.99
N PRO A 53 -8.17 3.89 -1.60
CA PRO A 53 -9.02 5.00 -2.05
C PRO A 53 -8.86 5.30 -3.53
N ARG A 54 -7.72 4.94 -4.08
CA ARG A 54 -7.38 5.11 -5.50
C ARG A 54 -6.20 4.20 -5.80
N ARG A 55 -5.92 3.96 -7.06
CA ARG A 55 -4.72 3.26 -7.48
C ARG A 55 -3.52 4.18 -7.21
N GLN A 56 -2.57 3.73 -6.41
CA GLN A 56 -1.47 4.59 -5.96
C GLN A 56 -0.25 3.82 -5.51
N TYR A 57 0.92 4.49 -5.57
CA TYR A 57 2.10 4.09 -4.84
C TYR A 57 2.02 4.67 -3.43
N VAL A 58 2.43 3.87 -2.46
CA VAL A 58 2.64 4.34 -1.09
C VAL A 58 4.11 4.08 -0.75
N LEU A 59 4.88 5.16 -0.67
CA LEU A 59 6.29 5.10 -0.30
C LEU A 59 6.40 5.30 1.21
N HIS A 60 7.08 4.37 1.88
CA HIS A 60 7.25 4.42 3.32
C HIS A 60 8.51 5.20 3.65
N LEU A 61 8.36 6.34 4.32
CA LEU A 61 9.46 7.27 4.60
C LEU A 61 9.97 7.16 6.02
N LEU A 62 9.08 6.89 6.98
CA LEU A 62 9.44 6.76 8.39
C LEU A 62 8.42 5.84 9.06
N GLY A 63 8.91 4.99 9.99
CA GLY A 63 8.07 4.06 10.75
C GLY A 63 7.84 2.74 10.02
N ILE A 64 7.07 1.86 10.65
CA ILE A 64 6.79 0.51 10.17
C ILE A 64 5.30 0.35 9.94
N ALA A 65 4.92 -0.11 8.75
CA ALA A 65 3.55 -0.46 8.44
C ALA A 65 3.41 -1.97 8.27
N GLU A 66 2.29 -2.53 8.71
CA GLU A 66 1.95 -3.92 8.46
C GLU A 66 0.60 -3.97 7.75
N TYR A 67 0.56 -4.69 6.64
CA TYR A 67 -0.65 -4.92 5.87
C TYR A 67 -1.02 -6.38 5.95
N GLU A 68 -2.32 -6.66 6.10
CA GLU A 68 -2.82 -8.02 6.24
C GLU A 68 -4.01 -8.26 5.32
N CYS A 69 -4.00 -9.40 4.63
CA CYS A 69 -5.14 -9.88 3.82
C CYS A 69 -5.96 -10.91 4.61
N ALA A 70 -7.17 -11.18 4.14
CA ALA A 70 -8.11 -12.05 4.83
C ALA A 70 -7.63 -13.50 4.98
N ASP A 71 -6.72 -13.94 4.11
CA ASP A 71 -6.12 -15.28 4.21
C ASP A 71 -5.06 -15.38 5.31
N GLY A 72 -4.82 -14.31 6.07
CA GLY A 72 -3.83 -14.23 7.13
C GLY A 72 -2.43 -13.85 6.67
N SER A 73 -2.20 -13.70 5.37
CA SER A 73 -0.90 -13.24 4.87
C SER A 73 -0.63 -11.80 5.29
N LYS A 74 0.61 -11.52 5.64
CA LYS A 74 1.03 -10.20 6.13
C LYS A 74 2.32 -9.76 5.45
N ARG A 75 2.45 -8.45 5.29
CA ARG A 75 3.69 -7.81 4.84
C ARG A 75 4.02 -6.64 5.76
N GLN A 76 5.23 -6.62 6.28
CA GLN A 76 5.75 -5.46 7.01
C GLN A 76 6.64 -4.65 6.08
N LEU A 77 6.32 -3.36 5.96
CA LEU A 77 7.07 -2.44 5.11
C LEU A 77 7.75 -1.40 6.00
N VAL A 78 9.03 -1.19 5.73
CA VAL A 78 9.90 -0.28 6.46
C VAL A 78 10.34 0.86 5.55
N PRO A 79 11.01 1.90 6.08
CA PRO A 79 11.44 3.01 5.23
C PRO A 79 12.21 2.55 3.98
N GLY A 80 11.80 3.06 2.83
CA GLY A 80 12.32 2.65 1.52
C GLY A 80 11.48 1.60 0.81
N ASP A 81 10.54 0.95 1.49
CA ASP A 81 9.66 -0.03 0.88
C ASP A 81 8.44 0.63 0.24
N VAL A 82 7.90 0.01 -0.78
CA VAL A 82 6.81 0.54 -1.60
C VAL A 82 5.63 -0.41 -1.61
N LEU A 83 4.44 0.13 -1.36
CA LEU A 83 3.19 -0.58 -1.58
C LEU A 83 2.54 -0.04 -2.85
N VAL A 84 2.18 -0.92 -3.78
CA VAL A 84 1.36 -0.57 -4.94
C VAL A 84 -0.07 -0.95 -4.58
N ALA A 85 -0.87 0.04 -4.22
CA ALA A 85 -2.24 -0.18 -3.76
C ALA A 85 -3.20 -0.17 -4.94
N GLU A 86 -3.80 -1.32 -5.23
CA GLU A 86 -4.69 -1.52 -6.35
C GLU A 86 -5.97 -2.30 -5.97
N ASP A 87 -6.19 -2.58 -4.68
CA ASP A 87 -7.37 -3.29 -4.21
C ASP A 87 -8.55 -2.31 -4.03
N LEU A 88 -9.12 -1.90 -5.15
CA LEU A 88 -10.17 -0.87 -5.20
C LEU A 88 -11.57 -1.41 -4.90
N THR A 89 -11.73 -2.71 -4.89
CA THR A 89 -13.03 -3.38 -4.72
C THR A 89 -12.93 -4.52 -3.71
N GLY A 90 -14.08 -5.00 -3.25
CA GLY A 90 -14.17 -6.14 -2.35
C GLY A 90 -13.89 -5.78 -0.90
N HIS A 91 -13.34 -6.74 -0.16
CA HIS A 91 -13.15 -6.64 1.28
C HIS A 91 -12.01 -5.70 1.67
N GLY A 92 -10.96 -5.65 0.86
CA GLY A 92 -9.79 -4.84 1.16
C GLY A 92 -8.80 -5.55 2.09
N HIS A 93 -8.00 -4.74 2.77
CA HIS A 93 -6.93 -5.21 3.65
C HIS A 93 -6.95 -4.46 4.98
N ILE A 94 -6.30 -5.03 5.99
CA ILE A 94 -6.04 -4.38 7.27
C ILE A 94 -4.70 -3.65 7.19
N ALA A 95 -4.62 -2.47 7.79
CA ALA A 95 -3.37 -1.72 7.90
C ALA A 95 -3.08 -1.38 9.36
N ARG A 96 -1.83 -1.63 9.79
CA ARG A 96 -1.35 -1.31 11.14
C ARG A 96 -0.12 -0.45 11.08
N GLY A 97 -0.04 0.52 11.99
CA GLY A 97 1.21 1.17 12.32
C GLY A 97 1.83 0.47 13.52
N LEU A 98 3.07 0.03 13.41
CA LEU A 98 3.78 -0.66 14.47
C LEU A 98 4.76 0.28 15.17
N GLY A 99 5.07 -0.03 16.42
CA GLY A 99 5.98 0.77 17.23
C GLY A 99 5.31 2.01 17.79
N GLU A 100 6.08 3.09 17.93
CA GLU A 100 5.63 4.35 18.53
C GLU A 100 6.07 5.53 17.67
N GLY A 101 5.42 6.68 17.90
CA GLY A 101 5.76 7.91 17.20
C GLY A 101 4.97 8.11 15.92
N GLN A 102 5.44 9.01 15.08
CA GLN A 102 4.80 9.31 13.80
C GLN A 102 5.38 8.44 12.69
N ARG A 103 4.50 8.00 11.81
CA ARG A 103 4.88 7.40 10.53
C ARG A 103 4.61 8.41 9.43
N TYR A 104 5.47 8.40 8.41
CA TYR A 104 5.26 9.25 7.24
C TYR A 104 5.23 8.39 5.99
N ILE A 105 4.22 8.62 5.16
CA ILE A 105 4.08 7.96 3.86
C ILE A 105 3.84 9.01 2.78
N LEU A 106 4.32 8.72 1.58
CA LEU A 106 4.07 9.55 0.40
C LEU A 106 3.21 8.75 -0.57
N ALA A 107 2.00 9.23 -0.86
CA ALA A 107 1.09 8.58 -1.79
C ALA A 107 1.12 9.30 -3.14
N ILE A 108 1.40 8.55 -4.21
CA ILE A 108 1.50 9.06 -5.58
C ILE A 108 0.41 8.37 -6.41
N PRO A 109 -0.50 9.14 -7.05
CA PRO A 109 -1.57 8.52 -7.84
C PRO A 109 -1.01 7.86 -9.10
N LEU A 110 -1.58 6.70 -9.44
CA LEU A 110 -1.27 5.97 -10.66
C LEU A 110 -2.44 6.04 -11.62
N ALA A 111 -2.15 5.99 -12.91
CA ALA A 111 -3.19 5.95 -13.93
C ALA A 111 -4.00 4.64 -13.80
N GLU A 112 -5.26 4.69 -14.21
CA GLU A 112 -6.09 3.50 -14.31
C GLU A 112 -5.45 2.51 -15.30
N ALA A 113 -5.60 1.22 -14.98
CA ALA A 113 -5.03 0.16 -15.80
C ALA A 113 -5.79 0.00 -17.13
#